data_831db37d0696b8dc8f0c2ce22f041db6
#
_entry.id   831db37d0696b8dc8f0c2ce22f041db6
#
_cell.length_a   1.000
_cell.length_b   1.000
_cell.length_c   1.000
_cell.angle_alpha   90.00
_cell.angle_beta   90.00
_cell.angle_gamma   90.00
#
_symmetry.space_group_name_H-M   'P 1'
#
loop_
_entity.id
_entity.type
_entity.pdbx_description
1 polymer ?
#
loop_
_entity_poly.entity_id
_entity_poly.type
_entity_poly.pdbx_seq_one_letter_code
_entity_poly.pdbx_strand_id
1 'polypeptide(L)'
;MRPGRPVGLGGVLVLVSLFAPASLGHTQQTLTVILTDEGVVAGNITDPAFVQGNIAWFRMEDSTSNTSMVVRVDVDMDGAFNASNDFESPILTNTCELDENGSLVDETCAVSSKYAFDMNASVGTYHFWVHRTHNGTETVWNHTIMVHKDVHEEEGPTPGDCFGAGCETDDVQTGKLHLK
;
A
#
# COMPACT_ATOMS: atom_id res chain seq x y z
N MET A 1 15.79 36.18 61.94
CA MET A 1 15.39 36.03 60.59
C MET A 1 15.83 34.64 60.12
N ARG A 2 14.89 33.73 59.90
CA ARG A 2 15.17 32.36 59.37
C ARG A 2 14.70 32.31 57.93
N PRO A 3 15.52 31.82 56.97
CA PRO A 3 15.05 31.67 55.59
C PRO A 3 14.23 30.37 55.44
N GLY A 4 13.08 30.51 54.79
CA GLY A 4 12.16 29.45 54.47
C GLY A 4 12.72 28.51 53.38
N ARG A 5 12.53 27.19 53.59
CA ARG A 5 12.83 26.16 52.60
C ARG A 5 11.76 26.18 51.50
N PRO A 6 12.14 26.08 50.21
CA PRO A 6 11.17 25.80 49.18
C PRO A 6 10.81 24.29 49.19
N VAL A 7 9.52 24.01 49.30
CA VAL A 7 8.96 22.66 49.14
C VAL A 7 8.97 22.36 47.65
N GLY A 8 9.72 21.32 47.31
CA GLY A 8 9.82 20.86 45.93
C GLY A 8 8.51 20.23 45.44
N LEU A 9 7.98 20.84 44.40
CA LEU A 9 6.89 20.28 43.59
C LEU A 9 7.52 19.49 42.44
N GLY A 10 8.00 18.29 42.75
CA GLY A 10 8.60 17.40 41.79
C GLY A 10 8.09 15.98 41.99
N GLY A 11 7.16 15.54 41.22
CA GLY A 11 6.80 14.14 41.29
C GLY A 11 5.42 13.72 40.81
N VAL A 12 4.88 14.26 39.71
CA VAL A 12 3.73 13.62 39.03
C VAL A 12 3.84 13.88 37.52
N LEU A 13 4.76 13.19 36.87
CA LEU A 13 4.83 13.26 35.40
C LEU A 13 5.52 12.05 34.76
N VAL A 14 5.26 10.84 35.23
CA VAL A 14 5.75 9.62 34.56
C VAL A 14 4.74 8.49 34.75
N LEU A 15 3.56 8.56 34.16
CA LEU A 15 2.66 7.38 34.10
C LEU A 15 1.53 7.48 33.07
N VAL A 16 1.75 8.13 31.93
CA VAL A 16 0.73 8.18 30.85
C VAL A 16 1.20 7.60 29.52
N SER A 17 2.42 7.07 29.43
CA SER A 17 2.98 6.60 28.14
C SER A 17 2.94 5.08 27.92
N LEU A 18 2.15 4.31 28.67
CA LEU A 18 2.14 2.83 28.56
C LEU A 18 0.87 2.25 27.91
N PHE A 19 -0.03 3.07 27.40
CA PHE A 19 -1.19 2.60 26.65
C PHE A 19 -1.22 3.21 25.25
N ALA A 20 -0.13 3.08 24.49
CA ALA A 20 -0.25 3.18 23.07
C ALA A 20 -0.86 1.84 22.59
N PRO A 21 -2.08 1.82 22.05
CA PRO A 21 -2.56 0.63 21.37
C PRO A 21 -1.54 0.34 20.28
N ALA A 22 -0.97 -0.86 20.26
CA ALA A 22 -0.26 -1.32 19.08
C ALA A 22 -1.30 -1.41 17.97
N SER A 23 -1.39 -0.38 17.15
CA SER A 23 -2.14 -0.49 15.89
C SER A 23 -1.35 -1.50 15.06
N LEU A 24 -1.84 -2.71 14.97
CA LEU A 24 -1.42 -3.69 13.98
C LEU A 24 -1.91 -3.16 12.63
N GLY A 25 -1.26 -2.08 12.16
CA GLY A 25 -1.55 -1.51 10.86
C GLY A 25 -1.06 -2.47 9.78
N HIS A 26 -1.88 -2.71 8.77
CA HIS A 26 -1.46 -3.36 7.54
C HIS A 26 -0.20 -2.65 7.01
N THR A 27 0.85 -3.43 6.73
CA THR A 27 2.04 -2.89 6.06
C THR A 27 1.67 -2.67 4.60
N GLN A 28 1.47 -1.41 4.22
CA GLN A 28 1.18 -1.02 2.84
C GLN A 28 2.27 -1.57 1.90
N GLN A 29 1.86 -2.40 0.95
CA GLN A 29 2.76 -2.96 -0.04
C GLN A 29 2.74 -2.12 -1.32
N THR A 30 3.90 -2.06 -1.98
CA THR A 30 4.03 -1.42 -3.29
C THR A 30 4.37 -2.49 -4.32
N LEU A 31 3.47 -2.69 -5.29
CA LEU A 31 3.71 -3.53 -6.44
C LEU A 31 4.28 -2.68 -7.57
N THR A 32 5.43 -3.08 -8.10
CA THR A 32 6.06 -2.39 -9.23
C THR A 32 5.54 -2.98 -10.55
N VAL A 33 5.01 -2.12 -11.40
CA VAL A 33 4.56 -2.42 -12.77
C VAL A 33 5.54 -1.77 -13.74
N ILE A 34 6.28 -2.59 -14.49
CA ILE A 34 7.31 -2.12 -15.42
C ILE A 34 6.68 -1.92 -16.80
N LEU A 35 6.91 -0.74 -17.39
CA LEU A 35 6.41 -0.36 -18.70
C LEU A 35 7.57 -0.40 -19.70
N THR A 36 7.47 -1.29 -20.69
CA THR A 36 8.51 -1.53 -21.71
C THR A 36 7.98 -1.24 -23.12
N ASP A 37 8.85 -1.33 -24.12
CA ASP A 37 8.50 -1.22 -25.54
C ASP A 37 7.64 -2.40 -26.04
N GLU A 38 7.72 -3.55 -25.37
CA GLU A 38 6.96 -4.77 -25.71
C GLU A 38 5.62 -4.86 -24.96
N GLY A 39 5.42 -4.04 -23.91
CA GLY A 39 4.20 -4.04 -23.10
C GLY A 39 4.44 -3.85 -21.62
N VAL A 40 3.51 -4.36 -20.84
CA VAL A 40 3.49 -4.25 -19.37
C VAL A 40 4.02 -5.54 -18.75
N VAL A 41 5.18 -5.46 -18.10
CA VAL A 41 5.70 -6.59 -17.30
C VAL A 41 4.94 -6.64 -15.99
N ALA A 42 4.41 -7.75 -15.65
CA ALA A 42 3.44 -8.16 -14.67
C ALA A 42 2.07 -8.49 -15.32
N GLY A 43 1.73 -7.90 -16.47
CA GLY A 43 0.46 -8.15 -17.14
C GLY A 43 -0.74 -7.91 -16.21
N ASN A 44 -1.64 -8.88 -16.12
CA ASN A 44 -2.75 -8.82 -15.15
C ASN A 44 -2.24 -9.18 -13.75
N ILE A 45 -2.61 -8.38 -12.78
CA ILE A 45 -2.23 -8.55 -11.37
C ILE A 45 -3.38 -9.27 -10.67
N THR A 46 -3.11 -10.50 -10.25
CA THR A 46 -4.10 -11.37 -9.58
C THR A 46 -3.61 -11.89 -8.24
N ASP A 47 -2.51 -11.33 -7.72
CA ASP A 47 -1.94 -11.74 -6.44
C ASP A 47 -2.93 -11.49 -5.30
N PRO A 48 -3.36 -12.52 -4.54
CA PRO A 48 -4.27 -12.35 -3.42
C PRO A 48 -3.71 -11.49 -2.29
N ALA A 49 -2.39 -11.27 -2.24
CA ALA A 49 -1.76 -10.35 -1.30
C ALA A 49 -1.93 -8.88 -1.70
N PHE A 50 -2.43 -8.57 -2.92
CA PHE A 50 -2.73 -7.21 -3.32
C PHE A 50 -4.11 -6.81 -2.78
N VAL A 51 -4.11 -6.09 -1.67
CA VAL A 51 -5.30 -5.73 -0.90
C VAL A 51 -5.54 -4.22 -0.92
N GLN A 52 -6.68 -3.80 -0.39
CA GLN A 52 -7.00 -2.40 -0.10
C GLN A 52 -5.83 -1.72 0.63
N GLY A 53 -5.55 -0.46 0.33
CA GLY A 53 -4.41 0.29 0.86
C GLY A 53 -3.08 0.08 0.12
N ASN A 54 -2.94 -0.93 -0.74
CA ASN A 54 -1.72 -1.18 -1.50
C ASN A 54 -1.54 -0.19 -2.65
N ILE A 55 -0.30 -0.10 -3.15
CA ILE A 55 0.09 0.85 -4.19
C ILE A 55 0.51 0.09 -5.45
N ALA A 56 0.00 0.50 -6.61
CA ALA A 56 0.57 0.17 -7.91
C ALA A 56 1.55 1.28 -8.31
N TRP A 57 2.82 0.91 -8.52
CA TRP A 57 3.88 1.81 -8.93
C TRP A 57 4.28 1.51 -10.37
N PHE A 58 3.87 2.37 -11.29
CA PHE A 58 4.17 2.28 -12.72
C PHE A 58 5.51 2.95 -13.01
N ARG A 59 6.46 2.21 -13.57
CA ARG A 59 7.81 2.69 -13.91
C ARG A 59 8.07 2.56 -15.39
N MET A 60 8.50 3.67 -16.00
CA MET A 60 8.92 3.71 -17.39
C MET A 60 10.33 3.14 -17.53
N GLU A 61 10.45 2.06 -18.29
CA GLU A 61 11.75 1.41 -18.62
C GLU A 61 11.95 1.30 -20.15
N ASP A 62 10.97 1.77 -20.96
CA ASP A 62 11.14 1.86 -22.41
C ASP A 62 12.12 2.96 -22.77
N SER A 63 13.33 2.55 -23.21
CA SER A 63 14.41 3.45 -23.62
C SER A 63 14.38 3.88 -25.09
N THR A 64 13.30 3.53 -25.81
CA THR A 64 13.14 3.93 -27.21
C THR A 64 13.00 5.44 -27.34
N SER A 65 13.79 6.05 -28.19
CA SER A 65 13.77 7.50 -28.40
C SER A 65 12.39 7.99 -28.84
N ASN A 66 12.00 9.22 -28.46
CA ASN A 66 10.71 9.83 -28.77
C ASN A 66 9.51 8.97 -28.34
N THR A 67 9.64 8.35 -27.16
CA THR A 67 8.58 7.54 -26.56
C THR A 67 8.13 8.16 -25.24
N SER A 68 6.82 8.15 -25.03
CA SER A 68 6.19 8.51 -23.76
C SER A 68 5.04 7.57 -23.47
N MET A 69 4.66 7.45 -22.21
CA MET A 69 3.51 6.64 -21.79
C MET A 69 2.61 7.41 -20.83
N VAL A 70 1.32 7.09 -20.85
CA VAL A 70 0.34 7.54 -19.88
C VAL A 70 -0.39 6.31 -19.35
N VAL A 71 -0.55 6.23 -18.03
CA VAL A 71 -1.31 5.17 -17.39
C VAL A 71 -2.65 5.72 -16.92
N ARG A 72 -3.72 5.00 -17.22
CA ARG A 72 -5.08 5.27 -16.78
C ARG A 72 -5.61 4.11 -15.98
N VAL A 73 -6.25 4.38 -14.83
CA VAL A 73 -6.87 3.35 -13.98
C VAL A 73 -8.35 3.69 -13.83
N ASP A 74 -9.19 2.73 -14.16
CA ASP A 74 -10.64 2.77 -13.97
C ASP A 74 -10.94 2.59 -12.47
N VAL A 75 -11.13 3.71 -11.78
CA VAL A 75 -11.27 3.75 -10.31
C VAL A 75 -12.67 3.39 -9.86
N ASP A 76 -13.68 3.72 -10.65
CA ASP A 76 -15.08 3.42 -10.35
C ASP A 76 -15.56 2.06 -10.93
N MET A 77 -14.68 1.35 -11.63
CA MET A 77 -14.89 0.00 -12.20
C MET A 77 -16.07 -0.08 -13.18
N ASP A 78 -16.33 0.99 -13.92
CA ASP A 78 -17.38 1.03 -14.93
C ASP A 78 -16.95 0.46 -16.30
N GLY A 79 -15.65 0.16 -16.46
CA GLY A 79 -15.04 -0.42 -17.65
C GLY A 79 -14.63 0.61 -18.71
N ALA A 80 -14.71 1.90 -18.40
CA ALA A 80 -14.35 3.00 -19.27
C ALA A 80 -13.48 4.02 -18.53
N PHE A 81 -12.65 4.76 -19.24
CA PHE A 81 -11.87 5.84 -18.63
C PHE A 81 -12.67 7.17 -18.68
N ASN A 82 -12.81 7.79 -17.51
CA ASN A 82 -13.39 9.12 -17.36
C ASN A 82 -12.49 9.99 -16.46
N ALA A 83 -11.87 11.01 -17.04
CA ALA A 83 -10.91 11.88 -16.33
C ALA A 83 -11.48 12.60 -15.09
N SER A 84 -12.80 12.60 -14.88
CA SER A 84 -13.43 13.20 -13.70
C SER A 84 -13.44 12.25 -12.48
N ASN A 85 -13.41 10.94 -12.70
CA ASN A 85 -13.60 9.92 -11.68
C ASN A 85 -12.39 9.00 -11.56
N ASP A 86 -11.59 8.90 -12.66
CA ASP A 86 -10.52 7.95 -12.79
C ASP A 86 -9.15 8.58 -12.63
N PHE A 87 -8.15 7.72 -12.44
CA PHE A 87 -6.78 8.16 -12.33
C PHE A 87 -6.10 8.22 -13.69
N GLU A 88 -5.39 9.32 -13.95
CA GLU A 88 -4.47 9.47 -15.06
C GLU A 88 -3.09 9.90 -14.54
N SER A 89 -2.04 9.19 -14.95
CA SER A 89 -0.68 9.56 -14.60
C SER A 89 -0.24 10.82 -15.33
N PRO A 90 0.80 11.53 -14.87
CA PRO A 90 1.56 12.43 -15.73
C PRO A 90 2.12 11.67 -16.94
N ILE A 91 2.61 12.41 -17.93
CA ILE A 91 3.33 11.82 -19.05
C ILE A 91 4.64 11.23 -18.53
N LEU A 92 4.81 9.92 -18.70
CA LEU A 92 5.99 9.20 -18.28
C LEU A 92 7.00 9.13 -19.42
N THR A 93 8.26 9.40 -19.09
CA THR A 93 9.40 9.30 -20.01
C THR A 93 10.49 8.45 -19.37
N ASN A 94 11.42 7.92 -20.15
CA ASN A 94 12.52 7.11 -19.62
C ASN A 94 13.46 7.92 -18.72
N THR A 95 13.74 9.15 -19.09
CA THR A 95 14.68 10.03 -18.38
C THR A 95 14.12 11.44 -18.31
N CYS A 96 14.40 12.13 -17.19
CA CYS A 96 14.14 13.54 -17.06
C CYS A 96 15.45 14.30 -17.01
N GLU A 97 15.52 15.43 -17.71
CA GLU A 97 16.69 16.30 -17.71
C GLU A 97 16.80 17.04 -16.38
N LEU A 98 18.00 17.07 -15.81
CA LEU A 98 18.30 17.79 -14.58
C LEU A 98 19.19 19.00 -14.89
N ASP A 99 18.99 20.09 -14.16
CA ASP A 99 19.84 21.26 -14.19
C ASP A 99 21.16 21.01 -13.42
N GLU A 100 22.05 22.02 -13.39
CA GLU A 100 23.35 21.95 -12.70
C GLU A 100 23.20 21.74 -11.17
N ASN A 101 22.03 22.02 -10.59
CA ASN A 101 21.73 21.85 -9.18
C ASN A 101 21.05 20.50 -8.87
N GLY A 102 20.77 19.69 -9.90
CA GLY A 102 20.07 18.42 -9.77
C GLY A 102 18.55 18.54 -9.69
N SER A 103 18.00 19.70 -10.04
CA SER A 103 16.53 19.91 -10.14
C SER A 103 16.05 19.56 -11.54
N LEU A 104 14.77 19.17 -11.66
CA LEU A 104 14.16 18.92 -12.97
C LEU A 104 14.14 20.20 -13.81
N VAL A 105 14.60 20.13 -15.05
CA VAL A 105 14.47 21.23 -16.03
C VAL A 105 12.99 21.44 -16.41
N ASP A 106 12.26 20.33 -16.55
CA ASP A 106 10.80 20.32 -16.72
C ASP A 106 10.17 19.67 -15.47
N GLU A 107 9.49 20.48 -14.66
CA GLU A 107 8.82 20.02 -13.43
C GLU A 107 7.69 19.01 -13.70
N THR A 108 7.19 18.94 -14.93
CA THR A 108 6.13 18.00 -15.34
C THR A 108 6.69 16.66 -15.80
N CYS A 109 8.01 16.54 -15.99
CA CYS A 109 8.65 15.31 -16.39
C CYS A 109 8.59 14.28 -15.27
N ALA A 110 8.16 13.07 -15.60
CA ALA A 110 8.10 11.95 -14.67
C ALA A 110 8.64 10.66 -15.30
N VAL A 111 9.38 9.88 -14.54
CA VAL A 111 9.84 8.53 -14.93
C VAL A 111 8.99 7.43 -14.31
N SER A 112 8.12 7.78 -13.39
CA SER A 112 7.20 6.86 -12.73
C SER A 112 6.01 7.58 -12.14
N SER A 113 4.94 6.84 -11.90
CA SER A 113 3.74 7.31 -11.22
C SER A 113 3.21 6.25 -10.29
N LYS A 114 2.49 6.66 -9.24
CA LYS A 114 1.90 5.75 -8.26
C LYS A 114 0.41 5.99 -8.17
N TYR A 115 -0.34 4.90 -8.14
CA TYR A 115 -1.74 4.92 -7.75
C TYR A 115 -1.90 4.13 -6.45
N ALA A 116 -2.35 4.79 -5.38
CA ALA A 116 -2.63 4.16 -4.09
C ALA A 116 -4.12 3.82 -4.02
N PHE A 117 -4.43 2.55 -3.85
CA PHE A 117 -5.80 2.12 -3.59
C PHE A 117 -6.18 2.54 -2.17
N ASP A 118 -7.32 3.21 -2.02
CA ASP A 118 -7.82 3.61 -0.70
C ASP A 118 -8.04 2.40 0.21
N MET A 119 -7.91 2.58 1.53
CA MET A 119 -8.23 1.52 2.50
C MET A 119 -9.70 1.08 2.44
N ASN A 120 -10.57 1.92 1.89
CA ASN A 120 -11.98 1.62 1.65
C ASN A 120 -12.29 1.43 0.15
N ALA A 121 -11.27 1.27 -0.69
CA ALA A 121 -11.47 1.00 -2.11
C ALA A 121 -12.41 -0.21 -2.29
N SER A 122 -13.22 -0.20 -3.32
CA SER A 122 -14.07 -1.35 -3.64
C SER A 122 -13.21 -2.59 -3.93
N VAL A 123 -13.59 -3.72 -3.36
CA VAL A 123 -12.95 -5.00 -3.68
C VAL A 123 -13.41 -5.45 -5.06
N GLY A 124 -12.48 -5.83 -5.92
CA GLY A 124 -12.81 -6.26 -7.28
C GLY A 124 -11.68 -6.06 -8.28
N THR A 125 -12.05 -6.10 -9.54
CA THR A 125 -11.13 -6.01 -10.67
C THR A 125 -11.17 -4.60 -11.25
N TYR A 126 -10.05 -3.91 -11.16
CA TYR A 126 -9.82 -2.60 -11.75
C TYR A 126 -9.14 -2.76 -13.09
N HIS A 127 -9.66 -2.11 -14.13
CA HIS A 127 -8.98 -2.03 -15.42
C HIS A 127 -7.91 -0.95 -15.37
N PHE A 128 -6.80 -1.18 -16.07
CA PHE A 128 -5.86 -0.11 -16.37
C PHE A 128 -5.35 -0.21 -17.80
N TRP A 129 -5.13 0.95 -18.39
CA TRP A 129 -4.64 1.08 -19.75
C TRP A 129 -3.30 1.81 -19.74
N VAL A 130 -2.37 1.31 -20.52
CA VAL A 130 -1.11 1.98 -20.79
C VAL A 130 -1.10 2.45 -22.22
N HIS A 131 -1.11 3.76 -22.39
CA HIS A 131 -1.05 4.44 -23.68
C HIS A 131 0.40 4.76 -23.99
N ARG A 132 1.01 4.03 -24.90
CA ARG A 132 2.37 4.27 -25.39
C ARG A 132 2.32 5.08 -26.66
N THR A 133 2.96 6.24 -26.67
CA THR A 133 3.15 7.06 -27.87
C THR A 133 4.60 6.98 -28.30
N HIS A 134 4.87 6.50 -29.51
CA HIS A 134 6.19 6.44 -30.13
C HIS A 134 6.14 7.11 -31.51
N ASN A 135 6.92 8.17 -31.72
CA ASN A 135 6.93 8.94 -32.97
C ASN A 135 5.52 9.34 -33.46
N GLY A 136 4.63 9.70 -32.54
CA GLY A 136 3.26 10.08 -32.82
C GLY A 136 2.28 8.92 -33.11
N THR A 137 2.75 7.67 -33.04
CA THR A 137 1.88 6.49 -33.14
C THR A 137 1.54 5.98 -31.77
N GLU A 138 0.26 5.80 -31.49
CA GLU A 138 -0.24 5.27 -30.22
C GLU A 138 -0.44 3.76 -30.27
N THR A 139 -0.04 3.09 -29.18
CA THR A 139 -0.33 1.70 -28.87
C THR A 139 -0.95 1.65 -27.49
N VAL A 140 -2.02 0.87 -27.29
CA VAL A 140 -2.70 0.76 -26.00
C VAL A 140 -2.68 -0.69 -25.54
N TRP A 141 -2.24 -0.91 -24.30
CA TRP A 141 -2.34 -2.20 -23.60
C TRP A 141 -3.38 -2.10 -22.50
N ASN A 142 -4.24 -3.10 -22.41
CA ASN A 142 -5.29 -3.20 -21.40
C ASN A 142 -4.97 -4.37 -20.45
N HIS A 143 -4.94 -4.08 -19.17
CA HIS A 143 -4.66 -5.03 -18.10
C HIS A 143 -5.61 -4.82 -16.92
N THR A 144 -5.51 -5.71 -15.94
CA THR A 144 -6.34 -5.65 -14.73
C THR A 144 -5.51 -5.78 -13.47
N ILE A 145 -6.01 -5.15 -12.40
CA ILE A 145 -5.52 -5.30 -11.03
C ILE A 145 -6.69 -5.81 -10.19
N MET A 146 -6.55 -7.01 -9.60
CA MET A 146 -7.52 -7.51 -8.65
C MET A 146 -7.15 -7.02 -7.24
N VAL A 147 -8.03 -6.23 -6.65
CA VAL A 147 -7.88 -5.73 -5.27
C VAL A 147 -8.72 -6.60 -4.36
N HIS A 148 -8.08 -7.21 -3.37
CA HIS A 148 -8.74 -8.04 -2.38
C HIS A 148 -9.07 -7.24 -1.12
N LYS A 149 -9.97 -7.79 -0.31
CA LYS A 149 -10.26 -7.22 0.99
C LYS A 149 -9.05 -7.36 1.90
N ASP A 150 -8.70 -6.28 2.56
CA ASP A 150 -7.74 -6.34 3.66
C ASP A 150 -8.42 -6.98 4.87
N VAL A 151 -8.10 -8.23 5.13
CA VAL A 151 -8.67 -9.00 6.26
C VAL A 151 -7.58 -9.12 7.32
N HIS A 152 -7.67 -8.27 8.32
CA HIS A 152 -6.94 -8.50 9.56
C HIS A 152 -7.73 -9.53 10.37
N GLU A 153 -7.29 -10.76 10.38
CA GLU A 153 -7.72 -11.69 11.42
C GLU A 153 -7.17 -11.17 12.74
N GLU A 154 -7.95 -10.35 13.43
CA GLU A 154 -7.72 -10.11 14.85
C GLU A 154 -8.01 -11.44 15.56
N GLU A 155 -7.04 -12.36 15.55
CA GLU A 155 -7.00 -13.37 16.58
C GLU A 155 -6.70 -12.66 17.90
N GLY A 156 -7.68 -11.90 18.36
CA GLY A 156 -7.71 -11.45 19.73
C GLY A 156 -7.78 -12.67 20.64
N PRO A 157 -7.32 -12.56 21.89
CA PRO A 157 -7.40 -13.64 22.84
C PRO A 157 -8.85 -14.13 22.92
N THR A 158 -9.06 -15.41 22.64
CA THR A 158 -10.39 -16.02 22.78
C THR A 158 -10.80 -16.04 24.25
N PRO A 159 -12.10 -15.95 24.57
CA PRO A 159 -12.56 -16.13 25.94
C PRO A 159 -12.09 -17.49 26.46
N GLY A 160 -11.08 -17.50 27.33
CA GLY A 160 -10.40 -18.69 27.82
C GLY A 160 -8.89 -18.67 27.63
N ASP A 161 -8.38 -17.80 26.75
CA ASP A 161 -6.94 -17.57 26.64
C ASP A 161 -6.44 -16.84 27.90
N CYS A 162 -5.53 -17.47 28.57
CA CYS A 162 -4.96 -16.97 29.79
C CYS A 162 -3.61 -16.31 29.51
N PHE A 163 -3.46 -15.02 29.84
CA PHE A 163 -2.23 -14.27 29.68
C PHE A 163 -1.66 -13.83 31.05
N GLY A 164 -0.47 -14.30 31.38
CA GLY A 164 0.30 -13.85 32.55
C GLY A 164 0.67 -14.93 33.54
N ALA A 165 1.38 -14.53 34.58
CA ALA A 165 2.00 -15.43 35.57
C ALA A 165 1.04 -16.17 36.52
N GLY A 166 -0.27 -16.09 36.27
CA GLY A 166 -1.32 -16.75 37.06
C GLY A 166 -2.15 -17.76 36.29
N CYS A 167 -1.76 -18.10 35.09
CA CYS A 167 -2.47 -19.06 34.25
C CYS A 167 -2.10 -20.48 34.67
N GLU A 168 -2.92 -21.13 35.49
CA GLU A 168 -2.79 -22.55 35.74
C GLU A 168 -3.38 -23.30 34.52
N THR A 169 -2.56 -24.13 33.87
CA THR A 169 -3.01 -25.09 32.89
C THR A 169 -3.82 -26.14 33.60
N ASP A 170 -5.14 -26.14 33.47
CA ASP A 170 -5.98 -27.25 33.92
C ASP A 170 -5.48 -28.52 33.24
N ASP A 171 -4.91 -29.41 34.07
CA ASP A 171 -4.48 -30.75 33.65
C ASP A 171 -5.61 -31.48 32.96
N VAL A 172 -5.36 -31.84 31.71
CA VAL A 172 -6.21 -32.75 30.92
C VAL A 172 -6.41 -34.03 31.76
N GLN A 173 -7.58 -34.17 32.36
CA GLN A 173 -8.01 -35.40 33.01
C GLN A 173 -7.99 -36.55 31.98
N THR A 174 -6.96 -37.38 32.10
CA THR A 174 -6.86 -38.68 31.44
C THR A 174 -8.07 -39.53 31.86
N GLY A 175 -9.05 -39.61 30.95
CA GLY A 175 -10.19 -40.50 31.11
C GLY A 175 -9.76 -41.95 31.27
N LYS A 176 -10.03 -42.54 32.41
CA LYS A 176 -9.90 -43.95 32.65
C LYS A 176 -10.74 -44.78 31.69
N LEU A 177 -10.06 -45.54 30.84
CA LEU A 177 -10.67 -46.57 30.01
C LEU A 177 -11.13 -47.72 30.91
N HIS A 178 -12.44 -47.85 31.11
CA HIS A 178 -13.05 -49.06 31.68
C HIS A 178 -13.25 -50.12 30.61
N LEU A 179 -12.37 -51.10 30.59
CA LEU A 179 -12.63 -52.38 29.89
C LEU A 179 -13.58 -53.24 30.72
N LYS A 180 -14.65 -53.67 30.10
CA LYS A 180 -15.45 -54.81 30.45
C LYS A 180 -15.54 -55.77 29.27
#